data_1f7b4cacc2a2b2de323e1b2254754955
#
_entry.id   1f7b4cacc2a2b2de323e1b2254754955
#
_cell.length_a   1.000
_cell.length_b   1.000
_cell.length_c   1.000
_cell.angle_alpha   90.00
_cell.angle_beta   90.00
_cell.angle_gamma   90.00
#
_symmetry.space_group_name_H-M   'P 1'
#
loop_
_entity.id
_entity.type
_entity.pdbx_description
1 polymer ?
#
loop_
_entity_poly.entity_id
_entity_poly.type
_entity_poly.pdbx_seq_one_letter_code
_entity_poly.pdbx_strand_id
1 'polypeptide(L)'
;MPKIFEYFGFIFYFYSNEHEPIHVHVQHSGRESIFELIMMNGKLIEIKIREKSNSRALSEADKQVAKDFIIKYHKKGYLSTFVT
;
A
#
# COMPACT_ATOMS: atom_id res chain seq x y z
N MET A 1 -15.42 -1.04 -0.50
CA MET A 1 -14.81 0.26 -0.80
C MET A 1 -13.41 0.33 -0.20
N PRO A 2 -12.45 0.88 -0.93
CA PRO A 2 -11.13 1.03 -0.37
C PRO A 2 -11.10 2.14 0.68
N LYS A 3 -10.18 2.04 1.62
CA LYS A 3 -9.89 3.13 2.51
C LYS A 3 -8.85 4.01 1.83
N ILE A 4 -9.09 5.32 1.84
CA ILE A 4 -8.25 6.25 1.08
C ILE A 4 -7.55 7.20 2.05
N PHE A 5 -6.25 7.36 1.87
CA PHE A 5 -5.44 8.31 2.64
C PHE A 5 -4.64 9.18 1.69
N GLU A 6 -4.41 10.40 2.11
CA GLU A 6 -3.57 11.33 1.37
C GLU A 6 -2.41 11.78 2.26
N TYR A 7 -1.20 11.85 1.69
CA TYR A 7 0.01 12.19 2.42
C TYR A 7 0.96 12.88 1.47
N PHE A 8 1.09 14.19 1.60
CA PHE A 8 1.99 15.01 0.78
C PHE A 8 1.87 14.72 -0.72
N GLY A 9 0.63 14.70 -1.23
CA GLY A 9 0.37 14.45 -2.64
C GLY A 9 0.34 12.99 -3.05
N PHE A 10 0.69 12.09 -2.16
CA PHE A 10 0.51 10.66 -2.38
C PHE A 10 -0.90 10.27 -2.00
N ILE A 11 -1.55 9.46 -2.82
CA ILE A 11 -2.88 8.95 -2.52
C ILE A 11 -2.76 7.44 -2.38
N PHE A 12 -3.21 6.93 -1.24
CA PHE A 12 -3.14 5.51 -0.90
C PHE A 12 -4.55 4.94 -0.88
N TYR A 13 -4.78 3.92 -1.72
CA TYR A 13 -6.04 3.19 -1.75
C TYR A 13 -5.80 1.80 -1.18
N PHE A 14 -6.33 1.54 0.01
CA PHE A 14 -6.14 0.26 0.68
C PHE A 14 -7.30 -0.66 0.35
N TYR A 15 -7.00 -1.77 -0.31
CA TYR A 15 -7.98 -2.81 -0.63
C TYR A 15 -7.66 -4.04 0.19
N SER A 16 -8.65 -4.54 0.91
CA SER A 16 -8.47 -5.78 1.66
C SER A 16 -9.61 -6.73 1.36
N ASN A 17 -9.28 -8.01 1.33
CA ASN A 17 -10.22 -9.10 1.12
C ASN A 17 -9.75 -10.24 2.00
N GLU A 18 -10.66 -10.91 2.70
CA GLU A 18 -10.27 -11.94 3.67
C GLU A 18 -9.51 -13.11 3.05
N HIS A 19 -9.61 -13.30 1.73
CA HIS A 19 -8.95 -14.40 1.03
C HIS A 19 -7.74 -13.96 0.23
N GLU A 20 -7.36 -12.70 0.29
CA GLU A 20 -6.28 -12.14 -0.52
C GLU A 20 -5.39 -11.23 0.31
N PRO A 21 -4.11 -11.09 -0.08
CA PRO A 21 -3.25 -10.12 0.58
C PRO A 21 -3.82 -8.71 0.45
N ILE A 22 -3.47 -7.85 1.40
CA ILE A 22 -3.85 -6.45 1.33
C ILE A 22 -3.07 -5.80 0.19
N HIS A 23 -3.78 -5.11 -0.68
CA HIS A 23 -3.19 -4.38 -1.79
C HIS A 23 -3.34 -2.88 -1.55
N VAL A 24 -2.27 -2.15 -1.74
CA VAL A 24 -2.29 -0.69 -1.63
C VAL A 24 -1.92 -0.12 -2.99
N HIS A 25 -2.85 0.59 -3.60
CA HIS A 25 -2.57 1.31 -4.85
C HIS A 25 -2.10 2.70 -4.46
N VAL A 26 -0.90 3.08 -4.87
CA VAL A 26 -0.31 4.36 -4.51
C VAL A 26 -0.15 5.20 -5.76
N GLN A 27 -0.72 6.40 -5.74
CA GLN A 27 -0.63 7.35 -6.85
C GLN A 27 0.14 8.58 -6.42
N HIS A 28 1.01 9.07 -7.28
CA HIS A 28 1.75 10.29 -7.07
C HIS A 28 2.27 10.81 -8.40
N SER A 29 2.04 12.11 -8.67
CA SER A 29 2.55 12.78 -9.88
C SER A 29 2.20 12.04 -11.18
N GLY A 30 0.96 11.56 -11.28
CA GLY A 30 0.50 10.86 -12.48
C GLY A 30 1.02 9.45 -12.63
N ARG A 31 1.72 8.93 -11.63
CA ARG A 31 2.25 7.57 -11.64
C ARG A 31 1.56 6.74 -10.57
N GLU A 32 1.59 5.42 -10.77
CA GLU A 32 0.93 4.50 -9.85
C GLU A 32 1.71 3.20 -9.75
N SER A 33 1.78 2.65 -8.54
CA SER A 33 2.31 1.32 -8.30
C SER A 33 1.42 0.60 -7.30
N ILE A 34 1.47 -0.72 -7.30
CA ILE A 34 0.67 -1.55 -6.41
C ILE A 34 1.61 -2.21 -5.41
N PHE A 35 1.30 -2.04 -4.12
CA PHE A 35 2.06 -2.61 -3.03
C PHE A 35 1.24 -3.74 -2.43
N GLU A 36 1.76 -4.94 -2.49
CA GLU A 36 1.09 -6.11 -1.91
C GLU A 36 1.72 -6.42 -0.58
N LEU A 37 0.91 -6.40 0.48
CA LEU A 37 1.39 -6.59 1.85
C LEU A 37 1.24 -8.04 2.25
N ILE A 38 2.35 -8.71 2.50
CA ILE A 38 2.34 -10.09 2.93
C ILE A 38 2.36 -10.12 4.45
N MET A 39 1.27 -10.59 5.03
CA MET A 39 1.10 -10.65 6.48
C MET A 39 1.20 -12.09 6.96
N MET A 40 1.75 -12.28 8.14
CA MET A 40 1.78 -13.59 8.77
C MET A 40 1.59 -13.39 10.28
N ASN A 41 0.53 -14.01 10.83
CA ASN A 41 0.21 -13.89 12.25
C ASN A 41 0.10 -12.45 12.71
N GLY A 42 -0.49 -11.58 11.88
CA GLY A 42 -0.67 -10.18 12.20
C GLY A 42 0.56 -9.32 12.01
N LYS A 43 1.65 -9.90 11.50
CA LYS A 43 2.88 -9.15 11.27
C LYS A 43 3.12 -8.96 9.79
N LEU A 44 3.58 -7.77 9.42
CA LEU A 44 3.97 -7.48 8.03
C LEU A 44 5.37 -8.03 7.81
N ILE A 45 5.49 -9.06 6.95
CA ILE A 45 6.78 -9.71 6.72
C ILE A 45 7.42 -9.30 5.39
N GLU A 46 6.62 -8.85 4.43
CA GLU A 46 7.17 -8.49 3.13
C GLU A 46 6.21 -7.54 2.42
N ILE A 47 6.76 -6.64 1.63
CA ILE A 47 5.98 -5.79 0.73
C ILE A 47 6.49 -6.06 -0.68
N LYS A 48 5.60 -6.57 -1.54
CA LYS A 48 5.90 -6.78 -2.96
C LYS A 48 5.36 -5.60 -3.75
N ILE A 49 6.16 -5.06 -4.64
CA ILE A 49 5.77 -3.91 -5.45
C ILE A 49 5.65 -4.37 -6.89
N ARG A 50 4.53 -4.05 -7.52
CA ARG A 50 4.33 -4.39 -8.93
C ARG A 50 3.71 -3.21 -9.67
N GLU A 51 3.89 -3.22 -10.99
CA GLU A 51 3.38 -2.18 -11.85
C GLU A 51 1.93 -2.45 -12.19
N LYS A 52 1.16 -1.37 -12.30
CA LYS A 52 -0.20 -1.46 -12.82
C LYS A 52 -0.14 -1.36 -14.34
N SER A 53 -0.91 -2.19 -15.03
CA SER A 53 -1.01 -2.14 -16.49
C SER A 53 -1.44 -0.76 -16.95
N ASN A 54 -0.80 -0.26 -18.00
CA ASN A 54 -1.11 1.03 -18.62
C ASN A 54 -0.85 2.23 -17.71
N SER A 55 -0.05 2.05 -16.67
CA SER A 55 0.34 3.13 -15.79
C SER A 55 1.86 3.18 -15.69
N ARG A 56 2.39 4.39 -15.46
CA ARG A 56 3.80 4.55 -15.19
C ARG A 56 4.06 4.23 -13.72
N ALA A 57 5.13 3.51 -13.45
CA ALA A 57 5.51 3.18 -12.09
C ALA A 57 5.96 4.43 -11.32
N LEU A 58 5.78 4.40 -10.02
CA LEU A 58 6.38 5.41 -9.14
C LEU A 58 7.89 5.39 -9.30
N SER A 59 8.53 6.54 -9.10
CA SER A 59 9.98 6.59 -9.04
C SER A 59 10.49 5.79 -7.84
N GLU A 60 11.78 5.43 -7.84
CA GLU A 60 12.34 4.69 -6.72
C GLU A 60 12.25 5.46 -5.41
N ALA A 61 12.45 6.79 -5.47
CA ALA A 61 12.31 7.63 -4.29
C ALA A 61 10.88 7.62 -3.77
N ASP A 62 9.89 7.71 -4.68
CA ASP A 62 8.49 7.70 -4.29
C ASP A 62 8.06 6.34 -3.75
N LYS A 63 8.60 5.25 -4.31
CA LYS A 63 8.34 3.92 -3.78
C LYS A 63 8.80 3.80 -2.33
N GLN A 64 9.94 4.38 -2.02
CA GLN A 64 10.47 4.34 -0.66
C GLN A 64 9.60 5.15 0.30
N VAL A 65 9.16 6.34 -0.12
CA VAL A 65 8.25 7.16 0.69
C VAL A 65 6.96 6.41 0.97
N ALA A 66 6.39 5.79 -0.05
CA ALA A 66 5.14 5.04 0.08
C ALA A 66 5.33 3.84 1.00
N LYS A 67 6.43 3.11 0.85
CA LYS A 67 6.73 1.96 1.68
C LYS A 67 6.86 2.36 3.15
N ASP A 68 7.55 3.46 3.42
CA ASP A 68 7.74 3.96 4.79
C ASP A 68 6.39 4.35 5.41
N PHE A 69 5.52 4.97 4.64
CA PHE A 69 4.18 5.33 5.11
C PHE A 69 3.38 4.08 5.48
N ILE A 70 3.41 3.07 4.61
CA ILE A 70 2.67 1.82 4.83
C ILE A 70 3.18 1.13 6.09
N ILE A 71 4.49 1.09 6.29
CA ILE A 71 5.06 0.46 7.48
C ILE A 71 4.63 1.21 8.75
N LYS A 72 4.65 2.53 8.73
CA LYS A 72 4.20 3.33 9.87
C LYS A 72 2.71 3.11 10.15
N TYR A 73 1.92 3.04 9.09
CA TYR A 73 0.49 2.81 9.20
C TYR A 73 0.23 1.46 9.87
N HIS A 74 0.97 0.43 9.46
CA HIS A 74 0.87 -0.90 10.04
C HIS A 74 1.28 -0.90 11.52
N LYS A 75 2.41 -0.22 11.85
CA LYS A 75 2.90 -0.20 13.22
C LYS A 75 1.94 0.45 14.19
N LYS A 76 1.09 1.35 13.72
CA LYS A 76 0.06 1.97 14.55
C LYS A 76 -1.18 1.10 14.71
N GLY A 77 -1.18 -0.10 14.14
CA GLY A 77 -2.28 -1.04 14.25
C GLY A 77 -3.44 -0.77 13.32
N TYR A 78 -3.33 0.22 12.45
CA TYR A 78 -4.45 0.57 11.56
C TYR A 78 -4.77 -0.53 10.56
N LEU A 79 -3.77 -1.29 10.12
CA LEU A 79 -4.00 -2.37 9.16
C LEU A 79 -4.80 -3.52 9.74
N SER A 80 -4.75 -3.72 11.04
CA SER A 80 -5.52 -4.80 11.66
C SER A 80 -7.02 -4.58 11.52
N THR A 81 -7.46 -3.35 11.28
CA THR A 81 -8.88 -3.06 11.08
C THR A 81 -9.38 -3.50 9.72
N PHE A 82 -8.49 -3.82 8.79
CA PHE A 82 -8.88 -4.27 7.45
C PHE A 82 -9.01 -5.78 7.35
N VAL A 83 -8.42 -6.52 8.26
CA VAL A 83 -8.41 -7.99 8.20
C VAL A 83 -9.44 -8.62 9.13
N THR A 84 -10.15 -7.82 9.86
CA THR A 84 -11.27 -8.31 10.69
C THR A 84 -12.63 -8.20 9.94
#